data_9d0a3fd4280206564c6a8a3970b4c030
#
_entry.id   9d0a3fd4280206564c6a8a3970b4c030
#
_cell.length_a   1.000
_cell.length_b   1.000
_cell.length_c   1.000
_cell.angle_alpha   90.00
_cell.angle_beta   90.00
_cell.angle_gamma   90.00
#
_symmetry.space_group_name_H-M   'P 1'
#
loop_
_entity.id
_entity.type
_entity.pdbx_description
1 polymer ?
#
loop_
_entity_poly.entity_id
_entity_poly.type
_entity_poly.pdbx_seq_one_letter_code
_entity_poly.pdbx_strand_id
1 'polypeptide(L)'
;DSTQGVEAQTLANVYQALDINHEIVPVLNKIDLPASDIDRTNKQIEDVIGIDTSSAVPCSGKTGEGIDEILEQIINFLPGPIGNKSEKLKCLLVDSWYDTYLGVVILVRVIDGKITKNMKIRMMSTNQDYIVEKVGVFTPKPKDINELNAGEIGFITTGIKVLSETKVGDTICDANKILNEALPGFKPSKPVVFCGLFPVDSSEYKKLKDGLAKL
;
A
#
# COMPACT_ATOMS: atom_id res chain seq x y z
N ASP A 1 13.94 0.92 -17.43
CA ASP A 1 13.70 1.13 -18.87
C ASP A 1 14.97 0.80 -19.66
N SER A 2 14.97 -0.27 -20.46
CA SER A 2 16.17 -0.74 -21.19
C SER A 2 16.61 0.18 -22.34
N THR A 3 15.79 1.17 -22.70
CA THR A 3 16.15 2.15 -23.72
C THR A 3 16.87 3.37 -23.14
N GLN A 4 16.51 3.76 -21.91
CA GLN A 4 17.04 4.96 -21.23
C GLN A 4 18.17 4.61 -20.24
N GLY A 5 18.14 3.40 -19.68
CA GLY A 5 19.06 2.97 -18.64
C GLY A 5 18.69 3.50 -17.26
N VAL A 6 19.68 3.69 -16.40
CA VAL A 6 19.49 4.15 -15.01
C VAL A 6 19.37 5.68 -14.98
N GLU A 7 18.20 6.16 -14.54
CA GLU A 7 17.91 7.58 -14.41
C GLU A 7 17.95 8.03 -12.93
N ALA A 8 17.97 9.34 -12.68
CA ALA A 8 18.06 9.92 -11.34
C ALA A 8 16.90 9.47 -10.44
N GLN A 9 15.69 9.33 -10.98
CA GLN A 9 14.53 8.86 -10.22
C GLN A 9 14.67 7.38 -9.82
N THR A 10 15.24 6.55 -10.70
CA THR A 10 15.54 5.15 -10.39
C THR A 10 16.48 5.06 -9.21
N LEU A 11 17.57 5.84 -9.23
CA LEU A 11 18.54 5.91 -8.12
C LEU A 11 17.89 6.32 -6.81
N ALA A 12 17.10 7.41 -6.82
CA ALA A 12 16.45 7.92 -5.63
C ALA A 12 15.52 6.86 -5.00
N ASN A 13 14.74 6.16 -5.82
CA ASN A 13 13.82 5.12 -5.35
C ASN A 13 14.56 3.89 -4.81
N VAL A 14 15.64 3.47 -5.49
CA VAL A 14 16.46 2.32 -5.07
C VAL A 14 17.15 2.60 -3.74
N TYR A 15 17.74 3.76 -3.56
CA TYR A 15 18.37 4.11 -2.28
C TYR A 15 17.35 4.15 -1.14
N GLN A 16 16.15 4.68 -1.37
CA GLN A 16 15.08 4.63 -0.36
C GLN A 16 14.70 3.18 0.01
N ALA A 17 14.64 2.28 -0.96
CA ALA A 17 14.35 0.87 -0.71
C ALA A 17 15.48 0.18 0.07
N LEU A 18 16.73 0.45 -0.27
CA LEU A 18 17.92 -0.08 0.42
C LEU A 18 18.01 0.45 1.87
N ASP A 19 17.70 1.71 2.11
CA ASP A 19 17.72 2.32 3.45
C ASP A 19 16.76 1.63 4.45
N ILE A 20 15.71 0.98 3.94
CA ILE A 20 14.76 0.21 4.74
C ILE A 20 14.94 -1.31 4.58
N ASN A 21 16.09 -1.74 4.05
CA ASN A 21 16.47 -3.14 3.87
C ASN A 21 15.49 -3.95 3.01
N HIS A 22 14.96 -3.36 1.94
CA HIS A 22 14.17 -4.12 0.96
C HIS A 22 15.08 -4.92 0.03
N GLU A 23 14.67 -6.15 -0.26
CA GLU A 23 15.23 -6.94 -1.35
C GLU A 23 14.78 -6.35 -2.69
N ILE A 24 15.70 -6.33 -3.67
CA ILE A 24 15.47 -5.72 -4.97
C ILE A 24 15.70 -6.74 -6.08
N VAL A 25 14.72 -6.90 -6.93
CA VAL A 25 14.82 -7.72 -8.15
C VAL A 25 14.92 -6.77 -9.34
N PRO A 26 16.05 -6.74 -10.06
CA PRO A 26 16.19 -5.90 -11.24
C PRO A 26 15.39 -6.46 -12.42
N VAL A 27 14.65 -5.59 -13.10
CA VAL A 27 13.83 -5.91 -14.27
C VAL A 27 14.10 -4.91 -15.38
N LEU A 28 14.42 -5.40 -16.58
CA LEU A 28 14.71 -4.58 -17.75
C LEU A 28 13.50 -4.53 -18.68
N ASN A 29 12.70 -3.49 -18.56
CA ASN A 29 11.46 -3.35 -19.33
C ASN A 29 11.67 -2.66 -20.67
N LYS A 30 10.73 -2.88 -21.59
CA LYS A 30 10.64 -2.34 -22.96
C LYS A 30 11.64 -2.95 -23.94
N ILE A 31 11.94 -4.25 -23.80
CA ILE A 31 12.80 -4.97 -24.74
C ILE A 31 12.23 -5.07 -26.16
N ASP A 32 10.93 -4.81 -26.31
CA ASP A 32 10.24 -4.74 -27.60
C ASP A 32 10.63 -3.52 -28.47
N LEU A 33 11.32 -2.54 -27.89
CA LEU A 33 11.74 -1.35 -28.60
C LEU A 33 13.11 -1.51 -29.25
N PRO A 34 13.31 -1.00 -30.52
CA PRO A 34 14.60 -1.11 -31.21
C PRO A 34 15.78 -0.43 -30.51
N ALA A 35 15.51 0.55 -29.64
CA ALA A 35 16.52 1.27 -28.86
C ALA A 35 16.87 0.57 -27.55
N SER A 36 16.32 -0.61 -27.27
CA SER A 36 16.62 -1.39 -26.07
C SER A 36 18.07 -1.90 -26.11
N ASP A 37 18.78 -1.68 -25.01
CA ASP A 37 20.17 -2.15 -24.82
C ASP A 37 20.30 -2.76 -23.41
N ILE A 38 20.13 -4.09 -23.35
CA ILE A 38 20.11 -4.88 -22.12
C ILE A 38 21.50 -4.85 -21.47
N ASP A 39 22.57 -5.08 -22.25
CA ASP A 39 23.93 -5.18 -21.72
C ASP A 39 24.40 -3.86 -21.12
N ARG A 40 24.14 -2.76 -21.82
CA ARG A 40 24.43 -1.42 -21.30
C ARG A 40 23.67 -1.13 -20.02
N THR A 41 22.39 -1.50 -19.96
CA THR A 41 21.54 -1.23 -18.80
C THR A 41 21.96 -2.06 -17.60
N ASN A 42 22.29 -3.35 -17.79
CA ASN A 42 22.82 -4.20 -16.74
C ASN A 42 24.13 -3.61 -16.18
N LYS A 43 25.06 -3.25 -17.04
CA LYS A 43 26.30 -2.63 -16.61
C LYS A 43 26.07 -1.34 -15.82
N GLN A 44 25.13 -0.50 -16.24
CA GLN A 44 24.78 0.70 -15.47
C GLN A 44 24.20 0.39 -14.09
N ILE A 45 23.38 -0.64 -13.96
CA ILE A 45 22.83 -1.07 -12.66
C ILE A 45 23.98 -1.51 -11.74
N GLU A 46 24.90 -2.32 -12.24
CA GLU A 46 26.07 -2.78 -11.47
C GLU A 46 27.02 -1.65 -11.09
N ASP A 47 27.42 -0.82 -12.07
CA ASP A 47 28.40 0.25 -11.86
C ASP A 47 27.86 1.41 -11.00
N VAL A 48 26.60 1.76 -11.14
CA VAL A 48 26.00 2.97 -10.51
C VAL A 48 25.25 2.65 -9.23
N ILE A 49 24.53 1.52 -9.20
CA ILE A 49 23.70 1.13 -8.06
C ILE A 49 24.43 0.11 -7.17
N GLY A 50 25.24 -0.76 -7.76
CA GLY A 50 25.96 -1.82 -7.06
C GLY A 50 25.12 -3.08 -6.81
N ILE A 51 24.04 -3.28 -7.57
CA ILE A 51 23.19 -4.48 -7.51
C ILE A 51 23.64 -5.46 -8.58
N ASP A 52 23.78 -6.75 -8.21
CA ASP A 52 24.06 -7.83 -9.15
C ASP A 52 22.89 -8.00 -10.13
N THR A 53 23.21 -8.03 -11.42
CA THR A 53 22.25 -8.19 -12.50
C THR A 53 22.20 -9.59 -13.10
N SER A 54 22.92 -10.56 -12.53
CA SER A 54 22.92 -11.96 -13.00
C SER A 54 21.52 -12.60 -13.03
N SER A 55 20.62 -12.13 -12.16
CA SER A 55 19.21 -12.54 -12.09
C SER A 55 18.24 -11.54 -12.71
N ALA A 56 18.73 -10.51 -13.38
CA ALA A 56 17.88 -9.50 -14.01
C ALA A 56 17.01 -10.09 -15.12
N VAL A 57 15.71 -9.79 -15.10
CA VAL A 57 14.77 -10.32 -16.08
C VAL A 57 14.48 -9.28 -17.16
N PRO A 58 14.83 -9.57 -18.42
CA PRO A 58 14.37 -8.77 -19.56
C PRO A 58 12.86 -9.01 -19.79
N CYS A 59 12.10 -7.94 -20.00
CA CYS A 59 10.65 -8.07 -20.22
C CYS A 59 10.09 -6.96 -21.12
N SER A 60 8.87 -7.18 -21.57
CA SER A 60 8.02 -6.16 -22.19
C SER A 60 6.62 -6.17 -21.56
N GLY A 61 6.32 -5.17 -20.80
CA GLY A 61 4.96 -4.98 -20.27
C GLY A 61 3.92 -4.74 -21.37
N LYS A 62 4.34 -4.43 -22.60
CA LYS A 62 3.46 -4.25 -23.76
C LYS A 62 3.11 -5.58 -24.44
N THR A 63 4.10 -6.46 -24.63
CA THR A 63 3.91 -7.74 -25.33
C THR A 63 3.60 -8.90 -24.38
N GLY A 64 3.93 -8.77 -23.11
CA GLY A 64 3.83 -9.82 -22.11
C GLY A 64 5.07 -10.71 -22.00
N GLU A 65 6.09 -10.48 -22.83
CA GLU A 65 7.34 -11.25 -22.82
C GLU A 65 8.08 -11.04 -21.48
N GLY A 66 8.58 -12.13 -20.87
CA GLY A 66 9.34 -12.12 -19.63
C GLY A 66 8.49 -11.91 -18.35
N ILE A 67 7.15 -11.82 -18.44
CA ILE A 67 6.30 -11.58 -17.26
C ILE A 67 6.25 -12.78 -16.32
N ASP A 68 6.16 -14.00 -16.87
CA ASP A 68 6.12 -15.22 -16.06
C ASP A 68 7.44 -15.39 -15.30
N GLU A 69 8.57 -15.08 -15.92
CA GLU A 69 9.90 -15.11 -15.31
C GLU A 69 10.02 -14.08 -14.16
N ILE A 70 9.42 -12.88 -14.30
CA ILE A 70 9.37 -11.90 -13.21
C ILE A 70 8.58 -12.46 -12.03
N LEU A 71 7.42 -13.08 -12.26
CA LEU A 71 6.61 -13.66 -11.20
C LEU A 71 7.35 -14.78 -10.48
N GLU A 72 8.06 -15.64 -11.21
CA GLU A 72 8.91 -16.67 -10.63
C GLU A 72 10.07 -16.10 -9.81
N GLN A 73 10.71 -15.02 -10.28
CA GLN A 73 11.76 -14.32 -9.53
C GLN A 73 11.21 -13.75 -8.22
N ILE A 74 10.03 -13.13 -8.24
CA ILE A 74 9.38 -12.62 -7.03
C ILE A 74 9.16 -13.74 -6.02
N ILE A 75 8.65 -14.91 -6.47
CA ILE A 75 8.36 -16.03 -5.58
C ILE A 75 9.64 -16.64 -5.00
N ASN A 76 10.70 -16.74 -5.79
CA ASN A 76 11.93 -17.44 -5.40
C ASN A 76 12.89 -16.57 -4.58
N PHE A 77 12.95 -15.28 -4.82
CA PHE A 77 13.96 -14.38 -4.23
C PHE A 77 13.42 -13.44 -3.15
N LEU A 78 12.15 -13.03 -3.24
CA LEU A 78 11.62 -12.11 -2.23
C LEU A 78 11.10 -12.88 -1.01
N PRO A 79 11.50 -12.47 0.21
CA PRO A 79 10.99 -13.10 1.41
C PRO A 79 9.50 -12.83 1.57
N GLY A 80 8.77 -13.84 2.04
CA GLY A 80 7.37 -13.65 2.43
C GLY A 80 7.22 -12.64 3.58
N PRO A 81 6.02 -12.07 3.75
CA PRO A 81 5.77 -11.14 4.85
C PRO A 81 5.96 -11.83 6.20
N ILE A 82 6.66 -11.15 7.11
CA ILE A 82 6.88 -11.61 8.47
C ILE A 82 5.64 -11.30 9.30
N GLY A 83 5.19 -12.27 10.12
CA GLY A 83 4.07 -12.09 11.02
C GLY A 83 3.59 -13.40 11.62
N ASN A 84 2.94 -13.34 12.79
CA ASN A 84 2.44 -14.52 13.50
C ASN A 84 0.92 -14.43 13.68
N LYS A 85 0.20 -15.38 13.07
CA LYS A 85 -1.27 -15.48 13.14
C LYS A 85 -1.82 -15.71 14.55
N SER A 86 -1.01 -16.28 15.44
CA SER A 86 -1.42 -16.63 16.80
C SER A 86 -1.19 -15.50 17.82
N GLU A 87 -0.50 -14.44 17.41
CA GLU A 87 -0.26 -13.27 18.24
C GLU A 87 -1.48 -12.36 18.35
N LYS A 88 -1.40 -11.35 19.23
CA LYS A 88 -2.43 -10.31 19.33
C LYS A 88 -2.51 -9.55 18.00
N LEU A 89 -3.73 -9.19 17.61
CA LEU A 89 -3.92 -8.38 16.42
C LEU A 89 -3.12 -7.08 16.51
N LYS A 90 -2.24 -6.89 15.53
CA LYS A 90 -1.49 -5.68 15.28
C LYS A 90 -1.63 -5.35 13.80
N CYS A 91 -2.36 -4.30 13.49
CA CYS A 91 -2.72 -3.98 12.12
C CYS A 91 -2.50 -2.49 11.85
N LEU A 92 -1.92 -2.17 10.69
CA LEU A 92 -1.67 -0.81 10.24
C LEU A 92 -2.83 -0.36 9.34
N LEU A 93 -3.39 0.82 9.64
CA LEU A 93 -4.30 1.52 8.75
C LEU A 93 -3.46 2.20 7.67
N VAL A 94 -3.53 1.68 6.44
CA VAL A 94 -2.71 2.15 5.31
C VAL A 94 -3.36 3.33 4.62
N ASP A 95 -4.69 3.23 4.40
CA ASP A 95 -5.48 4.27 3.72
C ASP A 95 -6.95 4.15 4.12
N SER A 96 -7.74 5.19 3.85
CA SER A 96 -9.18 5.17 4.05
C SER A 96 -9.86 6.12 3.07
N TRP A 97 -11.03 5.71 2.58
CA TRP A 97 -11.86 6.54 1.66
C TRP A 97 -13.34 6.33 1.92
N TYR A 98 -14.13 7.25 1.45
CA TYR A 98 -15.58 7.17 1.53
C TYR A 98 -16.16 6.49 0.28
N ASP A 99 -16.90 5.40 0.49
CA ASP A 99 -17.70 4.74 -0.54
C ASP A 99 -19.18 5.04 -0.29
N THR A 100 -19.94 5.34 -1.35
CA THR A 100 -21.37 5.72 -1.24
C THR A 100 -22.26 4.60 -0.73
N TYR A 101 -21.84 3.34 -0.90
CA TYR A 101 -22.63 2.15 -0.49
C TYR A 101 -22.10 1.51 0.80
N LEU A 102 -20.80 1.54 1.01
CA LEU A 102 -20.11 0.87 2.12
C LEU A 102 -19.78 1.80 3.30
N GLY A 103 -19.94 3.11 3.12
CA GLY A 103 -19.45 4.10 4.08
C GLY A 103 -17.93 4.24 4.02
N VAL A 104 -17.27 4.41 5.15
CA VAL A 104 -15.81 4.48 5.19
C VAL A 104 -15.22 3.09 5.02
N VAL A 105 -14.45 2.92 3.96
CA VAL A 105 -13.65 1.72 3.68
C VAL A 105 -12.23 1.98 4.16
N ILE A 106 -11.67 1.05 4.91
CA ILE A 106 -10.35 1.17 5.52
C ILE A 106 -9.44 0.11 4.90
N LEU A 107 -8.37 0.53 4.24
CA LEU A 107 -7.31 -0.35 3.75
C LEU A 107 -6.36 -0.66 4.90
N VAL A 108 -6.14 -1.93 5.14
CA VAL A 108 -5.36 -2.41 6.28
C VAL A 108 -4.27 -3.38 5.86
N ARG A 109 -3.15 -3.33 6.58
CA ARG A 109 -2.10 -4.35 6.54
C ARG A 109 -2.03 -5.04 7.90
N VAL A 110 -2.31 -6.32 7.94
CA VAL A 110 -2.19 -7.12 9.16
C VAL A 110 -0.72 -7.48 9.36
N ILE A 111 -0.14 -7.02 10.46
CA ILE A 111 1.25 -7.32 10.83
C ILE A 111 1.29 -8.62 11.64
N ASP A 112 0.49 -8.71 12.72
CA ASP A 112 0.34 -9.90 13.55
C ASP A 112 -1.13 -10.18 13.83
N GLY A 113 -1.44 -11.43 14.19
CA GLY A 113 -2.80 -11.86 14.48
C GLY A 113 -3.66 -12.00 13.23
N LYS A 114 -4.94 -11.73 13.37
CA LYS A 114 -5.91 -11.76 12.27
C LYS A 114 -7.10 -10.85 12.54
N ILE A 115 -7.74 -10.38 11.47
CA ILE A 115 -9.02 -9.66 11.49
C ILE A 115 -10.11 -10.56 10.92
N THR A 116 -11.24 -10.65 11.62
CA THR A 116 -12.40 -11.43 11.17
C THR A 116 -13.66 -10.56 11.18
N LYS A 117 -14.65 -10.97 10.40
CA LYS A 117 -15.98 -10.36 10.46
C LYS A 117 -16.58 -10.47 11.86
N ASN A 118 -17.31 -9.46 12.29
CA ASN A 118 -17.91 -9.28 13.62
C ASN A 118 -16.91 -9.12 14.78
N MET A 119 -15.61 -9.04 14.49
CA MET A 119 -14.58 -8.77 15.49
C MET A 119 -14.73 -7.32 16.00
N LYS A 120 -14.58 -7.13 17.32
CA LYS A 120 -14.51 -5.80 17.92
C LYS A 120 -13.07 -5.32 17.90
N ILE A 121 -12.81 -4.26 17.15
CA ILE A 121 -11.48 -3.65 17.00
C ILE A 121 -11.43 -2.29 17.67
N ARG A 122 -10.22 -1.84 18.00
CA ARG A 122 -9.95 -0.51 18.54
C ARG A 122 -8.97 0.24 17.66
N MET A 123 -9.30 1.49 17.32
CA MET A 123 -8.37 2.48 16.77
C MET A 123 -7.55 3.05 17.92
N MET A 124 -6.22 2.87 17.90
CA MET A 124 -5.39 3.26 19.04
C MET A 124 -5.23 4.77 19.18
N SER A 125 -5.25 5.53 18.09
CA SER A 125 -5.11 6.99 18.12
C SER A 125 -6.31 7.70 18.76
N THR A 126 -7.53 7.17 18.54
CA THR A 126 -8.78 7.77 19.04
C THR A 126 -9.33 7.05 20.27
N ASN A 127 -8.83 5.85 20.59
CA ASN A 127 -9.37 4.93 21.60
C ASN A 127 -10.85 4.57 21.38
N GLN A 128 -11.31 4.60 20.13
CA GLN A 128 -12.68 4.25 19.77
C GLN A 128 -12.78 2.79 19.33
N ASP A 129 -13.85 2.13 19.74
CA ASP A 129 -14.12 0.74 19.40
C ASP A 129 -15.16 0.65 18.29
N TYR A 130 -14.91 -0.24 17.33
CA TYR A 130 -15.79 -0.49 16.19
C TYR A 130 -15.97 -1.99 15.96
N ILE A 131 -17.06 -2.37 15.30
CA ILE A 131 -17.30 -3.76 14.90
C ILE A 131 -16.99 -3.87 13.40
N VAL A 132 -16.20 -4.86 13.04
CA VAL A 132 -15.89 -5.18 11.64
C VAL A 132 -17.14 -5.78 10.97
N GLU A 133 -17.71 -5.05 10.02
CA GLU A 133 -18.90 -5.49 9.28
C GLU A 133 -18.52 -6.38 8.09
N LYS A 134 -17.47 -5.98 7.35
CA LYS A 134 -16.94 -6.72 6.22
C LYS A 134 -15.43 -6.78 6.27
N VAL A 135 -14.90 -7.85 5.72
CA VAL A 135 -13.47 -8.07 5.44
C VAL A 135 -13.34 -8.45 3.98
N GLY A 136 -12.40 -7.90 3.26
CA GLY A 136 -12.22 -8.21 1.86
C GLY A 136 -10.82 -7.90 1.33
N VAL A 137 -10.58 -8.29 0.09
CA VAL A 137 -9.35 -8.04 -0.69
C VAL A 137 -9.70 -7.47 -2.06
N PHE A 138 -8.73 -6.86 -2.72
CA PHE A 138 -8.86 -6.40 -4.11
C PHE A 138 -8.15 -7.37 -5.05
N THR A 139 -8.91 -7.96 -6.03
CA THR A 139 -8.39 -8.97 -6.98
C THR A 139 -8.84 -8.76 -8.44
N PRO A 140 -8.62 -7.66 -9.13
CA PRO A 140 -8.56 -6.23 -8.75
C PRO A 140 -9.88 -5.69 -8.20
N LYS A 141 -11.00 -6.38 -8.46
CA LYS A 141 -12.32 -5.99 -7.92
C LYS A 141 -12.41 -6.38 -6.44
N PRO A 142 -13.18 -5.63 -5.63
CA PRO A 142 -13.44 -6.00 -4.25
C PRO A 142 -14.04 -7.40 -4.15
N LYS A 143 -13.48 -8.23 -3.28
CA LYS A 143 -13.95 -9.57 -2.98
C LYS A 143 -14.02 -9.76 -1.48
N ASP A 144 -15.21 -10.07 -0.97
CA ASP A 144 -15.41 -10.35 0.45
C ASP A 144 -14.74 -11.69 0.81
N ILE A 145 -14.09 -11.71 1.97
CA ILE A 145 -13.45 -12.88 2.56
C ILE A 145 -13.83 -12.99 4.05
N ASN A 146 -13.53 -14.12 4.68
CA ASN A 146 -13.90 -14.34 6.08
C ASN A 146 -12.90 -13.72 7.06
N GLU A 147 -11.63 -13.71 6.72
CA GLU A 147 -10.54 -13.22 7.57
C GLU A 147 -9.35 -12.70 6.75
N LEU A 148 -8.60 -11.77 7.32
CA LEU A 148 -7.26 -11.37 6.91
C LEU A 148 -6.27 -11.82 7.98
N ASN A 149 -5.20 -12.47 7.56
CA ASN A 149 -4.16 -13.00 8.43
C ASN A 149 -2.90 -12.13 8.42
N ALA A 150 -2.00 -12.38 9.36
CA ALA A 150 -0.69 -11.76 9.39
C ALA A 150 0.02 -11.84 8.03
N GLY A 151 0.54 -10.69 7.57
CA GLY A 151 1.18 -10.53 6.26
C GLY A 151 0.23 -10.11 5.13
N GLU A 152 -1.09 -10.22 5.32
CA GLU A 152 -2.06 -9.90 4.27
C GLU A 152 -2.46 -8.42 4.29
N ILE A 153 -2.80 -7.90 3.10
CA ILE A 153 -3.39 -6.58 2.88
C ILE A 153 -4.80 -6.77 2.36
N GLY A 154 -5.73 -6.00 2.91
CA GLY A 154 -7.12 -6.03 2.48
C GLY A 154 -7.87 -4.82 2.99
N PHE A 155 -9.18 -4.84 2.87
CA PHE A 155 -10.04 -3.78 3.38
C PHE A 155 -11.02 -4.29 4.42
N ILE A 156 -11.41 -3.39 5.31
CA ILE A 156 -12.49 -3.60 6.26
C ILE A 156 -13.50 -2.46 6.19
N THR A 157 -14.75 -2.74 6.55
CA THR A 157 -15.76 -1.73 6.84
C THR A 157 -16.24 -1.89 8.27
N THR A 158 -16.54 -0.79 8.94
CA THR A 158 -16.84 -0.76 10.37
C THR A 158 -18.03 0.13 10.73
N GLY A 159 -18.83 0.52 9.75
CA GLY A 159 -19.95 1.42 9.96
C GLY A 159 -19.57 2.88 10.31
N ILE A 160 -18.29 3.23 10.24
CA ILE A 160 -17.81 4.61 10.38
C ILE A 160 -18.39 5.45 9.24
N LYS A 161 -18.96 6.61 9.57
CA LYS A 161 -19.60 7.51 8.61
C LYS A 161 -18.75 8.74 8.27
N VAL A 162 -17.77 9.03 9.10
CA VAL A 162 -16.95 10.24 9.01
C VAL A 162 -15.48 9.86 8.83
N LEU A 163 -14.90 10.25 7.71
CA LEU A 163 -13.51 9.89 7.35
C LEU A 163 -12.48 10.38 8.38
N SER A 164 -12.72 11.50 9.06
CA SER A 164 -11.82 12.03 10.08
C SER A 164 -11.67 11.16 11.32
N GLU A 165 -12.52 10.13 11.49
CA GLU A 165 -12.37 9.13 12.55
C GLU A 165 -11.34 8.06 12.22
N THR A 166 -10.88 8.01 10.96
CA THR A 166 -9.85 7.09 10.49
C THR A 166 -8.58 7.86 10.14
N LYS A 167 -7.58 7.74 10.98
CA LYS A 167 -6.28 8.41 10.76
C LYS A 167 -5.33 7.47 10.04
N VAL A 168 -4.89 7.86 8.84
CA VAL A 168 -3.88 7.11 8.09
C VAL A 168 -2.60 6.96 8.92
N GLY A 169 -2.08 5.73 9.00
CA GLY A 169 -0.96 5.37 9.86
C GLY A 169 -1.35 4.96 11.28
N ASP A 170 -2.65 4.95 11.63
CA ASP A 170 -3.10 4.47 12.94
C ASP A 170 -2.90 2.96 13.10
N THR A 171 -2.85 2.52 14.34
CA THR A 171 -2.78 1.11 14.70
C THR A 171 -4.15 0.61 15.11
N ILE A 172 -4.56 -0.50 14.52
CA ILE A 172 -5.78 -1.21 14.85
C ILE A 172 -5.42 -2.46 15.65
N CYS A 173 -6.10 -2.66 16.78
CA CYS A 173 -5.94 -3.85 17.61
C CYS A 173 -7.28 -4.48 17.99
N ASP A 174 -7.26 -5.67 18.59
CA ASP A 174 -8.43 -6.29 19.20
C ASP A 174 -8.84 -5.48 20.44
N ALA A 175 -10.09 -5.02 20.51
CA ALA A 175 -10.61 -4.26 21.64
C ALA A 175 -10.57 -5.06 22.97
N ASN A 176 -10.57 -6.40 22.90
CA ASN A 176 -10.49 -7.28 24.06
C ASN A 176 -9.03 -7.63 24.46
N LYS A 177 -8.06 -7.37 23.55
CA LYS A 177 -6.64 -7.71 23.75
C LYS A 177 -5.76 -6.53 23.32
N ILE A 178 -5.92 -5.41 23.99
CA ILE A 178 -5.26 -4.14 23.65
C ILE A 178 -3.74 -4.31 23.63
N LEU A 179 -3.10 -3.64 22.67
CA LEU A 179 -1.65 -3.53 22.58
C LEU A 179 -1.12 -2.45 23.51
N ASN A 180 0.10 -2.66 24.02
CA ASN A 180 0.77 -1.66 24.85
C ASN A 180 1.34 -0.50 24.02
N GLU A 181 1.77 -0.80 22.78
CA GLU A 181 2.43 0.15 21.90
C GLU A 181 1.81 0.12 20.51
N ALA A 182 1.60 1.30 19.94
CA ALA A 182 1.17 1.47 18.57
C ALA A 182 2.35 1.26 17.60
N LEU A 183 2.03 0.94 16.36
CA LEU A 183 3.00 0.97 15.26
C LEU A 183 3.50 2.42 15.06
N PRO A 184 4.73 2.61 14.54
CA PRO A 184 5.27 3.96 14.30
C PRO A 184 4.42 4.80 13.33
N GLY A 185 3.55 4.14 12.54
CA GLY A 185 2.69 4.79 11.58
C GLY A 185 3.46 5.47 10.45
N PHE A 186 2.79 6.43 9.79
CA PHE A 186 3.40 7.25 8.75
C PHE A 186 3.77 8.63 9.30
N LYS A 187 4.83 9.21 8.74
CA LYS A 187 5.15 10.62 9.03
C LYS A 187 4.01 11.51 8.53
N PRO A 188 3.49 12.44 9.35
CA PRO A 188 2.45 13.36 8.91
C PRO A 188 2.93 14.14 7.69
N SER A 189 2.16 14.17 6.62
CA SER A 189 2.44 15.05 5.48
C SER A 189 2.21 16.49 5.88
N LYS A 190 3.16 17.38 5.54
CA LYS A 190 3.01 18.82 5.77
C LYS A 190 2.38 19.43 4.52
N PRO A 191 1.29 20.21 4.65
CA PRO A 191 0.73 20.90 3.50
C PRO A 191 1.77 21.88 2.93
N VAL A 192 1.99 21.80 1.62
CA VAL A 192 2.93 22.65 0.88
C VAL A 192 2.23 23.64 -0.04
N VAL A 193 0.94 23.42 -0.31
CA VAL A 193 0.10 24.30 -1.15
C VAL A 193 -1.20 24.59 -0.41
N PHE A 194 -1.58 25.86 -0.40
CA PHE A 194 -2.85 26.33 0.14
C PHE A 194 -3.64 26.98 -0.97
N CYS A 195 -4.92 26.63 -1.10
CA CYS A 195 -5.82 27.26 -2.07
C CYS A 195 -7.19 27.51 -1.45
N GLY A 196 -7.86 28.55 -1.94
CA GLY A 196 -9.26 28.81 -1.64
C GLY A 196 -10.14 28.19 -2.72
N LEU A 197 -11.12 27.37 -2.33
CA LEU A 197 -12.12 26.83 -3.24
C LEU A 197 -13.46 27.54 -3.01
N PHE A 198 -14.04 28.04 -4.08
CA PHE A 198 -15.31 28.77 -4.08
C PHE A 198 -16.28 28.11 -5.06
N PRO A 199 -17.55 27.91 -4.67
CA PRO A 199 -18.54 27.47 -5.64
C PRO A 199 -18.84 28.60 -6.64
N VAL A 200 -19.25 28.23 -7.85
CA VAL A 200 -19.66 29.20 -8.88
C VAL A 200 -20.93 29.95 -8.44
N ASP A 201 -21.86 29.21 -7.82
CA ASP A 201 -23.05 29.77 -7.19
C ASP A 201 -22.95 29.68 -5.68
N SER A 202 -23.12 30.80 -4.98
CA SER A 202 -23.02 30.88 -3.52
C SER A 202 -24.03 29.97 -2.80
N SER A 203 -25.17 29.66 -3.43
CA SER A 203 -26.16 28.73 -2.89
C SER A 203 -25.63 27.28 -2.79
N GLU A 204 -24.59 26.93 -3.51
CA GLU A 204 -23.97 25.62 -3.50
C GLU A 204 -22.83 25.46 -2.48
N TYR A 205 -22.55 26.50 -1.67
CA TYR A 205 -21.48 26.45 -0.67
C TYR A 205 -21.59 25.24 0.29
N LYS A 206 -22.83 24.90 0.71
CA LYS A 206 -23.04 23.77 1.59
C LYS A 206 -22.68 22.44 0.90
N LYS A 207 -23.04 22.27 -0.37
CA LYS A 207 -22.70 21.07 -1.14
C LYS A 207 -21.20 20.94 -1.32
N LEU A 208 -20.50 22.05 -1.61
CA LEU A 208 -19.05 22.07 -1.73
C LEU A 208 -18.37 21.68 -0.40
N LYS A 209 -18.80 22.28 0.72
CA LYS A 209 -18.28 21.96 2.05
C LYS A 209 -18.50 20.49 2.42
N ASP A 210 -19.72 19.97 2.17
CA ASP A 210 -20.04 18.57 2.48
C ASP A 210 -19.28 17.60 1.55
N GLY A 211 -19.01 17.99 0.30
CA GLY A 211 -18.18 17.24 -0.65
C GLY A 211 -16.72 17.17 -0.20
N LEU A 212 -16.14 18.31 0.16
CA LEU A 212 -14.76 18.39 0.65
C LEU A 212 -14.53 17.62 1.97
N ALA A 213 -15.56 17.53 2.81
CA ALA A 213 -15.47 16.75 4.06
C ALA A 213 -15.46 15.22 3.84
N LYS A 214 -15.81 14.75 2.64
CA LYS A 214 -15.81 13.33 2.25
C LYS A 214 -14.57 12.93 1.45
N LEU A 215 -13.75 13.89 1.06
CA LEU A 215 -12.52 13.73 0.31
C LEU A 215 -11.36 13.45 1.27
#